data_4675a09ca1867c44e143abf378ebaffa
#
_entry.id   4675a09ca1867c44e143abf378ebaffa
#
_cell.length_a   1.000
_cell.length_b   1.000
_cell.length_c   1.000
_cell.angle_alpha   90.00
_cell.angle_beta   90.00
_cell.angle_gamma   90.00
#
_symmetry.space_group_name_H-M   'P 1'
#
loop_
_entity.id
_entity.type
_entity.pdbx_description
1 polymer ?
#
loop_
_entity_poly.entity_id
_entity_poly.type
_entity_poly.pdbx_seq_one_letter_code
_entity_poly.pdbx_strand_id
1 'polypeptide(L)'
;MISPQLYRKTPHPWDLLFNWLAARGPALGVAAIALLLYATTAAPGLTWAHDGADGGDLIATCTSGGVPHPSGYPVYCLLARPFAHLPLGPLAHRFNLFSAVAAALAVGILADLIRSVLLEAGLGARGSGAIAMLSGLIGALGPTLWSQAVITEVYALHALFLTLLGRCAWAAHHQGSLKVWLSFGVVAGLGLGNHLTLALTFPGVFLWLWPLRQRRSALAALGGLALGLCAYLYVPLAAGAAPSVSWGDARDLAGFWWLVSGQLYRHYVLAVPLALWPGRLAAIARGALRQLTLPCLALALWSAQGAGAGHVRRLLWCSGSAALLPALYALGYNTSDSHVYLLPVWLVSILWLALGAARVWMALPAGRLRALVPALLALVAIWLGYAGWPEMDLRDDRVAEEWLQAVRSRAPLGAVIITGADTHTFALDYLQWGLGERRDLVALDGELLAYPWYLRQVQSRYGRPIPDTDLQRLIAEYHAMAVPVLLADPRPELEAVYRLVPE
;
A
#
# COMPACT_ATOMS: atom_id res chain seq x y z
N MET A 1 -12.55 46.41 -48.24
CA MET A 1 -11.38 45.81 -47.63
C MET A 1 -11.89 44.75 -46.66
N ILE A 2 -11.86 43.46 -47.07
CA ILE A 2 -12.31 42.34 -46.26
C ILE A 2 -11.10 41.83 -45.46
N SER A 3 -11.19 41.88 -44.15
CA SER A 3 -10.19 41.41 -43.21
C SER A 3 -9.96 39.89 -43.40
N PRO A 4 -8.72 39.41 -43.53
CA PRO A 4 -8.48 37.97 -43.57
C PRO A 4 -8.77 37.35 -42.23
N GLN A 5 -9.86 36.58 -42.12
CA GLN A 5 -10.12 35.73 -40.97
C GLN A 5 -8.95 34.72 -40.89
N LEU A 6 -8.20 34.84 -39.78
CA LEU A 6 -7.17 33.88 -39.40
C LEU A 6 -7.80 32.46 -39.24
N TYR A 7 -7.64 31.67 -40.26
CA TYR A 7 -7.88 30.21 -40.19
C TYR A 7 -6.96 29.64 -39.13
N ARG A 8 -7.44 29.50 -37.90
CA ARG A 8 -6.77 28.65 -36.92
C ARG A 8 -6.85 27.23 -37.43
N LYS A 9 -5.75 26.75 -38.05
CA LYS A 9 -5.60 25.33 -38.43
C LYS A 9 -5.85 24.52 -37.17
N THR A 10 -6.86 23.65 -37.18
CA THR A 10 -7.04 22.64 -36.15
C THR A 10 -5.75 21.81 -36.12
N PRO A 11 -5.14 21.62 -34.93
CA PRO A 11 -3.89 20.87 -34.86
C PRO A 11 -4.11 19.45 -35.39
N HIS A 12 -3.14 18.95 -36.14
CA HIS A 12 -3.20 17.61 -36.72
C HIS A 12 -3.29 16.59 -35.54
N PRO A 13 -4.03 15.48 -35.64
CA PRO A 13 -4.14 14.48 -34.56
C PRO A 13 -2.77 13.99 -34.05
N TRP A 14 -1.78 13.89 -34.91
CA TRP A 14 -0.40 13.57 -34.54
C TRP A 14 0.25 14.66 -33.66
N ASP A 15 0.01 15.93 -33.92
CA ASP A 15 0.54 17.05 -33.12
C ASP A 15 -0.07 17.01 -31.72
N LEU A 16 -1.34 16.66 -31.60
CA LEU A 16 -2.01 16.47 -30.31
C LEU A 16 -1.41 15.30 -29.54
N LEU A 17 -1.17 14.17 -30.21
CA LEU A 17 -0.53 13.00 -29.63
C LEU A 17 0.91 13.28 -29.19
N PHE A 18 1.73 13.91 -30.04
CA PHE A 18 3.09 14.29 -29.71
C PHE A 18 3.17 15.24 -28.53
N ASN A 19 2.29 16.25 -28.51
CA ASN A 19 2.22 17.21 -27.40
C ASN A 19 1.78 16.53 -26.10
N TRP A 20 0.85 15.59 -26.16
CA TRP A 20 0.41 14.80 -25.02
C TRP A 20 1.53 13.90 -24.50
N LEU A 21 2.22 13.16 -25.37
CA LEU A 21 3.36 12.32 -25.02
C LEU A 21 4.51 13.16 -24.45
N ALA A 22 4.82 14.32 -25.02
CA ALA A 22 5.84 15.21 -24.49
C ALA A 22 5.47 15.74 -23.07
N ALA A 23 4.18 15.94 -22.81
CA ALA A 23 3.70 16.36 -21.51
C ALA A 23 3.70 15.24 -20.49
N ARG A 24 3.38 13.99 -20.87
CA ARG A 24 3.21 12.83 -19.97
C ARG A 24 4.38 11.85 -20.00
N GLY A 25 5.28 11.96 -20.99
CA GLY A 25 6.41 11.05 -21.20
C GLY A 25 7.22 10.76 -19.93
N PRO A 26 7.62 11.75 -19.13
CA PRO A 26 8.34 11.50 -17.89
C PRO A 26 7.57 10.61 -16.91
N ALA A 27 6.28 10.86 -16.73
CA ALA A 27 5.41 10.07 -15.84
C ALA A 27 5.21 8.63 -16.34
N LEU A 28 4.95 8.48 -17.65
CA LEU A 28 4.80 7.17 -18.29
C LEU A 28 6.11 6.39 -18.26
N GLY A 29 7.24 7.06 -18.47
CA GLY A 29 8.58 6.45 -18.39
C GLY A 29 8.87 5.93 -16.98
N VAL A 30 8.59 6.71 -15.93
CA VAL A 30 8.72 6.25 -14.55
C VAL A 30 7.83 5.05 -14.27
N ALA A 31 6.56 5.11 -14.64
CA ALA A 31 5.63 4.01 -14.42
C ALA A 31 6.06 2.73 -15.16
N ALA A 32 6.51 2.84 -16.39
CA ALA A 32 6.95 1.68 -17.18
C ALA A 32 8.24 1.04 -16.60
N ILE A 33 9.23 1.85 -16.25
CA ILE A 33 10.48 1.36 -15.63
C ILE A 33 10.19 0.73 -14.26
N ALA A 34 9.36 1.38 -13.43
CA ALA A 34 8.98 0.84 -12.13
C ALA A 34 8.19 -0.46 -12.27
N LEU A 35 7.23 -0.54 -13.22
CA LEU A 35 6.49 -1.77 -13.46
C LEU A 35 7.40 -2.92 -13.89
N LEU A 36 8.34 -2.66 -14.79
CA LEU A 36 9.32 -3.67 -15.23
C LEU A 36 10.16 -4.14 -14.03
N LEU A 37 10.67 -3.21 -13.23
CA LEU A 37 11.46 -3.51 -12.03
C LEU A 37 10.67 -4.39 -11.07
N TYR A 38 9.47 -3.94 -10.67
CA TYR A 38 8.65 -4.64 -9.67
C TYR A 38 8.16 -6.01 -10.17
N ALA A 39 7.70 -6.08 -11.42
CA ALA A 39 7.24 -7.35 -11.99
C ALA A 39 8.37 -8.38 -12.14
N THR A 40 9.61 -7.92 -12.40
CA THR A 40 10.78 -8.82 -12.53
C THR A 40 11.39 -9.21 -11.19
N THR A 41 11.10 -8.51 -10.10
CA THR A 41 11.59 -8.81 -8.74
C THR A 41 10.48 -9.31 -7.82
N ALA A 42 9.24 -9.44 -8.30
CA ALA A 42 8.10 -9.92 -7.53
C ALA A 42 8.26 -11.37 -7.10
N ALA A 43 7.75 -11.69 -5.91
CA ALA A 43 7.69 -13.06 -5.43
C ALA A 43 6.88 -13.94 -6.40
N PRO A 44 7.36 -15.18 -6.69
CA PRO A 44 6.70 -16.06 -7.67
C PRO A 44 5.47 -16.77 -7.12
N GLY A 45 5.25 -16.72 -5.81
CA GLY A 45 4.15 -17.34 -5.10
C GLY A 45 3.76 -16.54 -3.87
N LEU A 46 3.16 -17.22 -2.89
CA LEU A 46 2.96 -16.67 -1.56
C LEU A 46 4.33 -16.42 -0.91
N THR A 47 4.48 -15.31 -0.22
CA THR A 47 5.73 -14.93 0.45
C THR A 47 5.44 -14.32 1.82
N TRP A 48 6.37 -14.52 2.74
CA TRP A 48 6.40 -13.87 4.05
C TRP A 48 7.47 -12.78 4.14
N ALA A 49 8.24 -12.59 3.07
CA ALA A 49 9.24 -11.52 3.00
C ALA A 49 8.58 -10.14 3.20
N HIS A 50 9.33 -9.20 3.73
CA HIS A 50 8.91 -7.80 3.92
C HIS A 50 7.64 -7.61 4.77
N ASP A 51 7.47 -8.43 5.80
CA ASP A 51 6.27 -8.48 6.65
C ASP A 51 4.99 -8.85 5.89
N GLY A 52 5.11 -9.63 4.79
CA GLY A 52 4.00 -10.03 3.89
C GLY A 52 3.12 -11.15 4.44
N ALA A 53 2.75 -11.10 5.73
CA ALA A 53 1.89 -12.10 6.35
C ALA A 53 0.47 -12.09 5.75
N ASP A 54 -0.07 -10.89 5.48
CA ASP A 54 -1.46 -10.66 5.10
C ASP A 54 -1.83 -11.19 3.71
N GLY A 55 -0.82 -11.50 2.88
CA GLY A 55 -1.03 -11.93 1.50
C GLY A 55 -1.95 -13.14 1.37
N GLY A 56 -1.85 -14.12 2.27
CA GLY A 56 -2.70 -15.31 2.26
C GLY A 56 -4.17 -15.01 2.51
N ASP A 57 -4.48 -14.19 3.53
CA ASP A 57 -5.85 -13.76 3.84
C ASP A 57 -6.44 -12.92 2.69
N LEU A 58 -5.69 -11.93 2.19
CA LEU A 58 -6.12 -11.07 1.09
C LEU A 58 -6.48 -11.88 -0.16
N ILE A 59 -5.66 -12.87 -0.53
CA ILE A 59 -5.94 -13.72 -1.70
C ILE A 59 -7.15 -14.59 -1.45
N ALA A 60 -7.20 -15.29 -0.30
CA ALA A 60 -8.29 -16.21 0.03
C ALA A 60 -9.64 -15.49 0.08
N THR A 61 -9.69 -14.33 0.75
CA THR A 61 -10.93 -13.55 0.91
C THR A 61 -11.37 -12.88 -0.39
N CYS A 62 -10.47 -12.24 -1.14
CA CYS A 62 -10.84 -11.58 -2.38
C CYS A 62 -11.31 -12.58 -3.46
N THR A 63 -10.72 -13.79 -3.53
CA THR A 63 -11.11 -14.81 -4.50
C THR A 63 -12.39 -15.55 -4.12
N SER A 64 -12.60 -15.85 -2.84
CA SER A 64 -13.82 -16.51 -2.34
C SER A 64 -15.02 -15.55 -2.19
N GLY A 65 -14.84 -14.23 -2.35
CA GLY A 65 -15.86 -13.23 -2.10
C GLY A 65 -16.09 -12.97 -0.61
N GLY A 66 -15.07 -13.21 0.21
CA GLY A 66 -15.08 -13.02 1.65
C GLY A 66 -14.76 -11.60 2.09
N VAL A 67 -14.53 -11.44 3.40
CA VAL A 67 -14.17 -10.17 4.03
C VAL A 67 -12.81 -10.36 4.71
N PRO A 68 -11.77 -9.61 4.30
CA PRO A 68 -10.44 -9.68 4.91
C PRO A 68 -10.43 -9.21 6.37
N HIS A 69 -9.31 -9.45 7.05
CA HIS A 69 -9.04 -8.94 8.38
C HIS A 69 -9.29 -7.42 8.50
N PRO A 70 -9.47 -6.87 9.72
CA PRO A 70 -9.72 -5.42 9.87
C PRO A 70 -8.64 -4.54 9.22
N SER A 71 -9.02 -3.53 8.41
CA SER A 71 -10.35 -2.89 8.30
C SER A 71 -11.25 -3.41 7.16
N GLY A 72 -11.06 -4.62 6.65
CA GLY A 72 -11.94 -5.25 5.66
C GLY A 72 -11.60 -4.95 4.19
N TYR A 73 -10.76 -3.98 3.91
CA TYR A 73 -10.15 -3.63 2.60
C TYR A 73 -11.03 -3.81 1.35
N PRO A 74 -12.29 -3.27 1.34
CA PRO A 74 -13.23 -3.56 0.24
C PRO A 74 -12.71 -3.11 -1.12
N VAL A 75 -12.01 -1.97 -1.21
CA VAL A 75 -11.47 -1.45 -2.47
C VAL A 75 -10.32 -2.31 -2.97
N TYR A 76 -9.49 -2.83 -2.07
CA TYR A 76 -8.43 -3.78 -2.44
C TYR A 76 -9.03 -5.01 -3.11
N CYS A 77 -9.99 -5.68 -2.48
CA CYS A 77 -10.62 -6.88 -3.03
C CYS A 77 -11.31 -6.62 -4.37
N LEU A 78 -12.04 -5.51 -4.51
CA LEU A 78 -12.70 -5.16 -5.76
C LEU A 78 -11.72 -4.95 -6.92
N LEU A 79 -10.55 -4.36 -6.66
CA LEU A 79 -9.54 -4.05 -7.68
C LEU A 79 -8.55 -5.19 -7.92
N ALA A 80 -8.21 -5.99 -6.91
CA ALA A 80 -7.26 -7.10 -7.02
C ALA A 80 -7.91 -8.37 -7.62
N ARG A 81 -9.20 -8.63 -7.31
CA ARG A 81 -9.92 -9.83 -7.78
C ARG A 81 -9.82 -10.10 -9.30
N PRO A 82 -9.88 -9.12 -10.21
CA PRO A 82 -9.67 -9.36 -11.63
C PRO A 82 -8.31 -10.00 -11.97
N PHE A 83 -7.26 -9.70 -11.18
CA PHE A 83 -5.94 -10.28 -11.38
C PHE A 83 -5.91 -11.79 -11.15
N ALA A 84 -6.81 -12.33 -10.30
CA ALA A 84 -6.94 -13.78 -10.11
C ALA A 84 -7.23 -14.54 -11.42
N HIS A 85 -7.80 -13.89 -12.42
CA HIS A 85 -8.18 -14.49 -13.70
C HIS A 85 -7.13 -14.33 -14.81
N LEU A 86 -6.01 -13.62 -14.53
CA LEU A 86 -4.95 -13.45 -15.51
C LEU A 86 -4.16 -14.77 -15.67
N PRO A 87 -3.75 -15.15 -16.90
CA PRO A 87 -2.95 -16.35 -17.15
C PRO A 87 -1.44 -16.10 -16.87
N LEU A 88 -1.12 -15.57 -15.68
CA LEU A 88 0.23 -15.11 -15.34
C LEU A 88 0.75 -15.83 -14.07
N GLY A 89 1.16 -17.09 -14.23
CA GLY A 89 1.77 -17.84 -13.11
C GLY A 89 0.79 -18.25 -11.99
N PRO A 90 1.29 -18.58 -10.81
CA PRO A 90 0.50 -18.96 -9.65
C PRO A 90 -0.44 -17.85 -9.17
N LEU A 91 -1.49 -18.21 -8.43
CA LEU A 91 -2.50 -17.26 -7.95
C LEU A 91 -1.88 -16.12 -7.13
N ALA A 92 -1.01 -16.43 -6.17
CA ALA A 92 -0.36 -15.42 -5.35
C ALA A 92 0.53 -14.48 -6.18
N HIS A 93 1.27 -14.99 -7.18
CA HIS A 93 2.05 -14.15 -8.09
C HIS A 93 1.19 -13.11 -8.81
N ARG A 94 -0.04 -13.45 -9.20
CA ARG A 94 -0.96 -12.51 -9.86
C ARG A 94 -1.35 -11.35 -8.94
N PHE A 95 -1.51 -11.61 -7.64
CA PHE A 95 -1.74 -10.56 -6.64
C PHE A 95 -0.48 -9.73 -6.36
N ASN A 96 0.71 -10.35 -6.37
CA ASN A 96 1.98 -9.61 -6.32
C ASN A 96 2.11 -8.67 -7.53
N LEU A 97 1.71 -9.10 -8.73
CA LEU A 97 1.67 -8.24 -9.92
C LEU A 97 0.65 -7.11 -9.81
N PHE A 98 -0.48 -7.31 -9.11
CA PHE A 98 -1.40 -6.21 -8.79
C PHE A 98 -0.72 -5.12 -7.95
N SER A 99 0.03 -5.51 -6.91
CA SER A 99 0.83 -4.59 -6.11
C SER A 99 1.88 -3.85 -6.96
N ALA A 100 2.57 -4.57 -7.87
CA ALA A 100 3.54 -3.99 -8.81
C ALA A 100 2.90 -2.91 -9.71
N VAL A 101 1.72 -3.18 -10.26
CA VAL A 101 0.97 -2.22 -11.09
C VAL A 101 0.55 -1.00 -10.27
N ALA A 102 0.01 -1.21 -9.06
CA ALA A 102 -0.44 -0.12 -8.19
C ALA A 102 0.74 0.80 -7.80
N ALA A 103 1.87 0.23 -7.38
CA ALA A 103 3.08 1.00 -7.03
C ALA A 103 3.67 1.74 -8.23
N ALA A 104 3.72 1.11 -9.41
CA ALA A 104 4.22 1.74 -10.64
C ALA A 104 3.35 2.94 -11.06
N LEU A 105 2.04 2.81 -10.97
CA LEU A 105 1.10 3.92 -11.21
C LEU A 105 1.29 5.03 -10.16
N ALA A 106 1.51 4.68 -8.90
CA ALA A 106 1.74 5.66 -7.83
C ALA A 106 2.94 6.56 -8.15
N VAL A 107 4.09 5.99 -8.50
CA VAL A 107 5.30 6.78 -8.81
C VAL A 107 5.18 7.55 -10.13
N GLY A 108 4.44 7.02 -11.11
CA GLY A 108 4.12 7.74 -12.34
C GLY A 108 3.26 8.98 -12.08
N ILE A 109 2.21 8.87 -11.26
CA ILE A 109 1.35 9.99 -10.86
C ILE A 109 2.13 10.99 -10.00
N LEU A 110 3.01 10.53 -9.12
CA LEU A 110 3.89 11.40 -8.35
C LEU A 110 4.80 12.22 -9.27
N ALA A 111 5.40 11.60 -10.29
CA ALA A 111 6.23 12.29 -11.27
C ALA A 111 5.42 13.32 -12.08
N ASP A 112 4.16 13.04 -12.47
CA ASP A 112 3.26 14.01 -13.10
C ASP A 112 2.95 15.20 -12.18
N LEU A 113 2.67 14.93 -10.91
CA LEU A 113 2.45 15.96 -9.91
C LEU A 113 3.70 16.84 -9.74
N ILE A 114 4.87 16.22 -9.53
CA ILE A 114 6.16 16.92 -9.41
C ILE A 114 6.39 17.80 -10.62
N ARG A 115 6.24 17.27 -11.85
CA ARG A 115 6.42 18.04 -13.07
C ARG A 115 5.49 19.28 -13.11
N SER A 116 4.25 19.09 -12.72
CA SER A 116 3.26 20.19 -12.67
C SER A 116 3.68 21.29 -11.68
N VAL A 117 4.15 20.89 -10.50
CA VAL A 117 4.68 21.79 -9.45
C VAL A 117 5.92 22.55 -9.94
N LEU A 118 6.85 21.86 -10.60
CA LEU A 118 8.09 22.46 -11.09
C LEU A 118 7.87 23.46 -12.24
N LEU A 119 6.90 23.18 -13.12
CA LEU A 119 6.48 24.12 -14.17
C LEU A 119 5.90 25.40 -13.56
N GLU A 120 5.06 25.29 -12.53
CA GLU A 120 4.51 26.45 -11.83
C GLU A 120 5.60 27.21 -11.05
N ALA A 121 6.60 26.50 -10.51
CA ALA A 121 7.76 27.14 -9.90
C ALA A 121 8.69 27.85 -10.89
N GLY A 122 8.34 27.89 -12.19
CA GLY A 122 9.07 28.60 -13.24
C GLY A 122 10.18 27.78 -13.92
N LEU A 123 10.27 26.47 -13.69
CA LEU A 123 11.24 25.64 -14.37
C LEU A 123 10.76 25.31 -15.80
N GLY A 124 11.64 25.45 -16.80
CA GLY A 124 11.30 25.09 -18.18
C GLY A 124 10.97 23.60 -18.36
N ALA A 125 10.21 23.27 -19.41
CA ALA A 125 9.65 21.93 -19.64
C ALA A 125 10.70 20.80 -19.63
N ARG A 126 11.92 21.01 -20.17
CA ARG A 126 13.00 20.02 -20.16
C ARG A 126 13.52 19.74 -18.75
N GLY A 127 13.82 20.81 -17.98
CA GLY A 127 14.29 20.68 -16.60
C GLY A 127 13.24 20.04 -15.70
N SER A 128 11.99 20.48 -15.79
CA SER A 128 10.86 19.91 -15.04
C SER A 128 10.66 18.42 -15.36
N GLY A 129 10.74 18.05 -16.64
CA GLY A 129 10.60 16.64 -17.06
C GLY A 129 11.72 15.75 -16.55
N ALA A 130 12.98 16.19 -16.68
CA ALA A 130 14.14 15.42 -16.22
C ALA A 130 14.15 15.24 -14.70
N ILE A 131 13.96 16.32 -13.93
CA ILE A 131 13.93 16.26 -12.46
C ILE A 131 12.74 15.42 -11.98
N ALA A 132 11.54 15.57 -12.55
CA ALA A 132 10.38 14.81 -12.18
C ALA A 132 10.57 13.30 -12.44
N MET A 133 11.13 12.94 -13.60
CA MET A 133 11.43 11.56 -13.95
C MET A 133 12.40 10.93 -12.97
N LEU A 134 13.53 11.58 -12.71
CA LEU A 134 14.58 11.02 -11.85
C LEU A 134 14.17 11.00 -10.37
N SER A 135 13.46 12.02 -9.89
CA SER A 135 12.89 11.99 -8.55
C SER A 135 11.83 10.88 -8.40
N GLY A 136 10.98 10.67 -9.41
CA GLY A 136 10.04 9.56 -9.44
C GLY A 136 10.73 8.21 -9.42
N LEU A 137 11.83 8.03 -10.16
CA LEU A 137 12.64 6.80 -10.13
C LEU A 137 13.32 6.60 -8.77
N ILE A 138 13.83 7.65 -8.13
CA ILE A 138 14.35 7.57 -6.74
C ILE A 138 13.24 7.10 -5.79
N GLY A 139 12.01 7.60 -5.95
CA GLY A 139 10.85 7.15 -5.18
C GLY A 139 10.51 5.68 -5.44
N ALA A 140 10.60 5.23 -6.70
CA ALA A 140 10.35 3.84 -7.08
C ALA A 140 11.39 2.86 -6.50
N LEU A 141 12.64 3.29 -6.37
CA LEU A 141 13.76 2.51 -5.86
C LEU A 141 13.90 2.62 -4.34
N GLY A 142 13.03 3.40 -3.69
CA GLY A 142 12.99 3.50 -2.24
C GLY A 142 12.54 2.17 -1.60
N PRO A 143 13.29 1.63 -0.61
CA PRO A 143 13.04 0.30 -0.06
C PRO A 143 11.60 0.08 0.42
N THR A 144 10.98 1.07 1.08
CA THR A 144 9.63 0.92 1.61
C THR A 144 8.57 0.72 0.52
N LEU A 145 8.66 1.42 -0.61
CA LEU A 145 7.69 1.21 -1.69
C LEU A 145 8.01 -0.05 -2.51
N TRP A 146 9.30 -0.29 -2.78
CA TRP A 146 9.71 -1.46 -3.57
C TRP A 146 9.37 -2.77 -2.85
N SER A 147 9.62 -2.86 -1.53
CA SER A 147 9.23 -4.04 -0.75
C SER A 147 7.73 -4.35 -0.86
N GLN A 148 6.87 -3.33 -0.81
CA GLN A 148 5.42 -3.48 -0.91
C GLN A 148 4.91 -3.67 -2.34
N ALA A 149 5.73 -3.37 -3.34
CA ALA A 149 5.40 -3.57 -4.75
C ALA A 149 5.63 -5.01 -5.24
N VAL A 150 6.40 -5.83 -4.50
CA VAL A 150 6.82 -7.17 -4.92
C VAL A 150 6.11 -8.30 -4.17
N ILE A 151 5.20 -7.96 -3.27
CA ILE A 151 4.41 -8.86 -2.43
C ILE A 151 2.92 -8.51 -2.49
N THR A 152 2.07 -9.41 -2.03
CA THR A 152 0.62 -9.17 -1.90
C THR A 152 0.34 -8.42 -0.62
N GLU A 153 0.17 -7.08 -0.73
CA GLU A 153 -0.13 -6.19 0.37
C GLU A 153 -0.96 -4.98 -0.06
N VAL A 154 -1.69 -4.39 0.89
CA VAL A 154 -2.57 -3.23 0.66
C VAL A 154 -1.82 -1.92 0.45
N TYR A 155 -0.53 -1.86 0.82
CA TYR A 155 0.24 -0.62 0.90
C TYR A 155 0.68 -0.08 -0.46
N ALA A 156 0.90 -0.94 -1.46
CA ALA A 156 1.15 -0.49 -2.84
C ALA A 156 -0.06 0.28 -3.41
N LEU A 157 -1.27 -0.23 -3.18
CA LEU A 157 -2.51 0.45 -3.56
C LEU A 157 -2.74 1.70 -2.71
N HIS A 158 -2.34 1.69 -1.43
CA HIS A 158 -2.38 2.87 -0.58
C HIS A 158 -1.49 4.01 -1.12
N ALA A 159 -0.26 3.69 -1.57
CA ALA A 159 0.63 4.66 -2.22
C ALA A 159 -0.02 5.27 -3.49
N LEU A 160 -0.74 4.46 -4.26
CA LEU A 160 -1.50 4.96 -5.42
C LEU A 160 -2.58 5.96 -5.00
N PHE A 161 -3.37 5.65 -3.96
CA PHE A 161 -4.39 6.58 -3.47
C PHE A 161 -3.80 7.85 -2.86
N LEU A 162 -2.65 7.77 -2.19
CA LEU A 162 -1.92 8.95 -1.68
C LEU A 162 -1.52 9.89 -2.82
N THR A 163 -0.93 9.34 -3.89
CA THR A 163 -0.49 10.15 -5.03
C THR A 163 -1.66 10.69 -5.86
N LEU A 164 -2.72 9.89 -6.05
CA LEU A 164 -3.96 10.35 -6.67
C LEU A 164 -4.62 11.47 -5.86
N LEU A 165 -4.69 11.34 -4.54
CA LEU A 165 -5.25 12.37 -3.66
C LEU A 165 -4.47 13.69 -3.79
N GLY A 166 -3.13 13.62 -3.74
CA GLY A 166 -2.26 14.78 -3.95
C GLY A 166 -2.46 15.40 -5.34
N ARG A 167 -2.56 14.57 -6.38
CA ARG A 167 -2.78 15.04 -7.77
C ARG A 167 -4.15 15.68 -7.96
N CYS A 168 -5.20 15.09 -7.36
CA CYS A 168 -6.54 15.65 -7.38
C CYS A 168 -6.62 16.96 -6.57
N ALA A 169 -5.98 17.04 -5.41
CA ALA A 169 -5.89 18.25 -4.61
C ALA A 169 -5.18 19.38 -5.37
N TRP A 170 -4.10 19.06 -6.08
CA TRP A 170 -3.42 20.00 -6.98
C TRP A 170 -4.34 20.50 -8.08
N ALA A 171 -5.05 19.57 -8.76
CA ALA A 171 -6.00 19.95 -9.81
C ALA A 171 -7.18 20.77 -9.28
N ALA A 172 -7.71 20.46 -8.11
CA ALA A 172 -8.78 21.21 -7.47
C ALA A 172 -8.35 22.65 -7.14
N HIS A 173 -7.09 22.83 -6.73
CA HIS A 173 -6.52 24.15 -6.47
C HIS A 173 -6.45 25.03 -7.71
N HIS A 174 -6.12 24.45 -8.87
CA HIS A 174 -5.87 25.21 -10.10
C HIS A 174 -7.07 25.33 -11.03
N GLN A 175 -7.91 24.28 -11.10
CA GLN A 175 -9.00 24.24 -12.07
C GLN A 175 -10.36 24.66 -11.49
N GLY A 176 -10.58 24.47 -10.20
CA GLY A 176 -11.80 24.90 -9.49
C GLY A 176 -13.12 24.26 -9.95
N SER A 177 -13.10 23.34 -10.95
CA SER A 177 -14.32 22.75 -11.50
C SER A 177 -14.96 21.76 -10.52
N LEU A 178 -16.30 21.69 -10.49
CA LEU A 178 -17.04 20.77 -9.62
C LEU A 178 -16.71 19.29 -9.91
N LYS A 179 -16.40 18.95 -11.17
CA LYS A 179 -15.98 17.59 -11.56
C LYS A 179 -14.67 17.20 -10.86
N VAL A 180 -13.70 18.11 -10.79
CA VAL A 180 -12.42 17.87 -10.12
C VAL A 180 -12.61 17.72 -8.60
N TRP A 181 -13.47 18.54 -7.99
CA TRP A 181 -13.82 18.40 -6.57
C TRP A 181 -14.55 17.08 -6.26
N LEU A 182 -15.47 16.67 -7.13
CA LEU A 182 -16.13 15.38 -7.04
C LEU A 182 -15.11 14.24 -7.13
N SER A 183 -14.22 14.28 -8.14
CA SER A 183 -13.17 13.26 -8.31
C SER A 183 -12.22 13.21 -7.12
N PHE A 184 -11.84 14.36 -6.55
CA PHE A 184 -11.06 14.42 -5.31
C PHE A 184 -11.76 13.68 -4.16
N GLY A 185 -13.05 13.92 -3.98
CA GLY A 185 -13.85 13.22 -2.97
C GLY A 185 -13.92 11.71 -3.22
N VAL A 186 -14.19 11.29 -4.47
CA VAL A 186 -14.23 9.85 -4.84
C VAL A 186 -12.90 9.16 -4.52
N VAL A 187 -11.78 9.77 -4.91
CA VAL A 187 -10.44 9.24 -4.60
C VAL A 187 -10.21 9.14 -3.10
N ALA A 188 -10.63 10.16 -2.32
CA ALA A 188 -10.53 10.12 -0.86
C ALA A 188 -11.36 8.97 -0.26
N GLY A 189 -12.62 8.80 -0.71
CA GLY A 189 -13.50 7.74 -0.21
C GLY A 189 -13.03 6.34 -0.59
N LEU A 190 -12.63 6.11 -1.84
CA LEU A 190 -12.05 4.85 -2.27
C LEU A 190 -10.73 4.54 -1.55
N GLY A 191 -9.89 5.56 -1.37
CA GLY A 191 -8.63 5.39 -0.65
C GLY A 191 -8.82 4.99 0.83
N LEU A 192 -9.85 5.53 1.51
CA LEU A 192 -10.26 5.08 2.84
C LEU A 192 -10.77 3.64 2.81
N GLY A 193 -11.47 3.24 1.75
CA GLY A 193 -11.90 1.85 1.54
C GLY A 193 -10.77 0.88 1.21
N ASN A 194 -9.57 1.38 0.91
CA ASN A 194 -8.35 0.58 0.85
C ASN A 194 -7.59 0.60 2.19
N HIS A 195 -7.34 1.78 2.77
CA HIS A 195 -6.59 1.87 4.02
C HIS A 195 -6.96 3.13 4.81
N LEU A 196 -7.40 2.97 6.06
CA LEU A 196 -7.91 4.06 6.89
C LEU A 196 -6.86 5.13 7.23
N THR A 197 -5.58 4.78 7.26
CA THR A 197 -4.50 5.74 7.55
C THR A 197 -4.37 6.85 6.50
N LEU A 198 -5.05 6.74 5.34
CA LEU A 198 -5.18 7.85 4.41
C LEU A 198 -5.74 9.10 5.10
N ALA A 199 -6.66 8.92 6.06
CA ALA A 199 -7.24 10.02 6.84
C ALA A 199 -6.19 10.86 7.59
N LEU A 200 -5.07 10.27 7.97
CA LEU A 200 -3.98 10.97 8.64
C LEU A 200 -3.35 12.08 7.77
N THR A 201 -3.50 11.99 6.44
CA THR A 201 -3.01 13.02 5.50
C THR A 201 -3.98 14.18 5.31
N PHE A 202 -5.25 14.01 5.70
CA PHE A 202 -6.31 14.99 5.44
C PHE A 202 -6.06 16.37 6.04
N PRO A 203 -5.48 16.54 7.24
CA PRO A 203 -5.19 17.88 7.76
C PRO A 203 -4.32 18.71 6.82
N GLY A 204 -3.25 18.15 6.26
CA GLY A 204 -2.40 18.85 5.30
C GLY A 204 -3.11 19.15 3.97
N VAL A 205 -3.88 18.21 3.46
CA VAL A 205 -4.70 18.38 2.25
C VAL A 205 -5.78 19.44 2.47
N PHE A 206 -6.42 19.45 3.63
CA PHE A 206 -7.42 20.45 4.01
C PHE A 206 -6.79 21.86 4.08
N LEU A 207 -5.64 22.00 4.71
CA LEU A 207 -4.90 23.26 4.74
C LEU A 207 -4.55 23.75 3.33
N TRP A 208 -4.22 22.85 2.39
CA TRP A 208 -3.97 23.19 1.00
C TRP A 208 -5.21 23.74 0.30
N LEU A 209 -6.37 23.09 0.48
CA LEU A 209 -7.61 23.44 -0.20
C LEU A 209 -8.41 24.55 0.52
N TRP A 210 -8.08 24.87 1.78
CA TRP A 210 -8.83 25.81 2.62
C TRP A 210 -9.16 27.16 2.00
N PRO A 211 -8.27 27.86 1.28
CA PRO A 211 -8.59 29.15 0.68
C PRO A 211 -9.62 29.08 -0.44
N LEU A 212 -9.80 27.90 -1.03
CA LEU A 212 -10.68 27.67 -2.17
C LEU A 212 -12.05 27.12 -1.75
N ARG A 213 -12.32 27.05 -0.43
CA ARG A 213 -13.56 26.51 0.09
C ARG A 213 -14.75 27.36 -0.35
N GLN A 214 -15.45 26.90 -1.35
CA GLN A 214 -16.76 27.39 -1.74
C GLN A 214 -17.77 26.30 -1.39
N ARG A 215 -18.99 26.69 -0.98
CA ARG A 215 -20.04 25.74 -0.61
C ARG A 215 -20.28 24.66 -1.67
N ARG A 216 -20.32 25.07 -2.95
CA ARG A 216 -20.53 24.12 -4.07
C ARG A 216 -19.37 23.13 -4.22
N SER A 217 -18.13 23.58 -4.10
CA SER A 217 -16.92 22.75 -4.15
C SER A 217 -16.88 21.76 -2.98
N ALA A 218 -17.17 22.24 -1.77
CA ALA A 218 -17.24 21.40 -0.57
C ALA A 218 -18.33 20.32 -0.70
N LEU A 219 -19.52 20.69 -1.19
CA LEU A 219 -20.60 19.73 -1.42
C LEU A 219 -20.24 18.69 -2.50
N ALA A 220 -19.55 19.09 -3.58
CA ALA A 220 -19.08 18.17 -4.60
C ALA A 220 -18.02 17.20 -4.02
N ALA A 221 -17.07 17.68 -3.21
CA ALA A 221 -16.09 16.83 -2.54
C ALA A 221 -16.75 15.86 -1.55
N LEU A 222 -17.69 16.32 -0.73
CA LEU A 222 -18.44 15.46 0.21
C LEU A 222 -19.30 14.44 -0.51
N GLY A 223 -19.97 14.82 -1.61
CA GLY A 223 -20.73 13.88 -2.45
C GLY A 223 -19.83 12.83 -3.08
N GLY A 224 -18.63 13.24 -3.55
CA GLY A 224 -17.63 12.31 -4.05
C GLY A 224 -17.09 11.37 -2.96
N LEU A 225 -16.81 11.90 -1.76
CA LEU A 225 -16.39 11.10 -0.61
C LEU A 225 -17.44 10.04 -0.26
N ALA A 226 -18.70 10.44 -0.15
CA ALA A 226 -19.80 9.51 0.11
C ALA A 226 -19.89 8.43 -0.98
N LEU A 227 -19.78 8.82 -2.26
CA LEU A 227 -19.77 7.87 -3.38
C LEU A 227 -18.60 6.87 -3.29
N GLY A 228 -17.39 7.34 -2.98
CA GLY A 228 -16.23 6.46 -2.79
C GLY A 228 -16.39 5.52 -1.60
N LEU A 229 -16.94 6.01 -0.49
CA LEU A 229 -17.23 5.22 0.71
C LEU A 229 -18.32 4.16 0.49
N CYS A 230 -19.16 4.27 -0.57
CA CYS A 230 -20.08 3.20 -0.93
C CYS A 230 -19.38 1.86 -1.22
N ALA A 231 -18.07 1.85 -1.47
CA ALA A 231 -17.29 0.61 -1.54
C ALA A 231 -17.39 -0.24 -0.26
N TYR A 232 -17.63 0.38 0.90
CA TYR A 232 -17.84 -0.34 2.16
C TYR A 232 -19.15 -1.15 2.20
N LEU A 233 -20.10 -0.93 1.28
CA LEU A 233 -21.27 -1.79 1.13
C LEU A 233 -20.86 -3.23 0.74
N TYR A 234 -19.69 -3.42 0.13
CA TYR A 234 -19.12 -4.74 -0.10
C TYR A 234 -19.06 -5.59 1.17
N VAL A 235 -18.65 -5.00 2.30
CA VAL A 235 -18.41 -5.72 3.56
C VAL A 235 -19.67 -6.44 4.08
N PRO A 236 -20.81 -5.77 4.35
CA PRO A 236 -22.00 -6.47 4.83
C PRO A 236 -22.62 -7.38 3.76
N LEU A 237 -22.49 -7.04 2.48
CA LEU A 237 -22.99 -7.89 1.39
C LEU A 237 -22.19 -9.19 1.29
N ALA A 238 -20.87 -9.12 1.34
CA ALA A 238 -19.99 -10.28 1.34
C ALA A 238 -20.20 -11.13 2.60
N ALA A 239 -20.21 -10.53 3.80
CA ALA A 239 -20.46 -11.23 5.04
C ALA A 239 -21.82 -11.92 5.06
N GLY A 240 -22.87 -11.28 4.47
CA GLY A 240 -24.23 -11.83 4.35
C GLY A 240 -24.31 -13.07 3.47
N ALA A 241 -23.40 -13.24 2.50
CA ALA A 241 -23.29 -14.44 1.67
C ALA A 241 -22.66 -15.64 2.40
N ALA A 242 -22.27 -15.49 3.67
CA ALA A 242 -21.64 -16.51 4.50
C ALA A 242 -20.41 -17.21 3.82
N PRO A 243 -19.43 -16.44 3.34
CA PRO A 243 -18.25 -16.99 2.67
C PRO A 243 -17.39 -17.79 3.66
N SER A 244 -16.51 -18.65 3.12
CA SER A 244 -15.62 -19.47 3.92
C SER A 244 -14.66 -18.66 4.78
N VAL A 245 -14.19 -17.49 4.30
CA VAL A 245 -13.32 -16.59 5.06
C VAL A 245 -14.02 -15.23 5.20
N SER A 246 -14.36 -14.83 6.43
CA SER A 246 -15.04 -13.56 6.71
C SER A 246 -14.75 -13.10 8.13
N TRP A 247 -14.02 -12.02 8.27
CA TRP A 247 -13.63 -11.50 9.57
C TRP A 247 -14.77 -10.70 10.23
N GLY A 248 -14.87 -10.81 11.55
CA GLY A 248 -15.65 -9.91 12.41
C GLY A 248 -17.17 -10.09 12.35
N ASP A 249 -17.70 -11.06 11.57
CA ASP A 249 -19.16 -11.26 11.40
C ASP A 249 -19.91 -9.96 11.02
N ALA A 250 -19.40 -9.25 10.03
CA ALA A 250 -19.85 -7.89 9.66
C ALA A 250 -21.21 -7.86 8.92
N ARG A 251 -22.12 -8.77 9.27
CA ARG A 251 -23.50 -8.84 8.74
C ARG A 251 -24.42 -7.79 9.36
N ASP A 252 -24.13 -7.38 10.59
CA ASP A 252 -24.84 -6.34 11.30
C ASP A 252 -23.98 -5.09 11.54
N LEU A 253 -24.58 -4.04 12.06
CA LEU A 253 -23.89 -2.76 12.30
C LEU A 253 -22.78 -2.89 13.35
N ALA A 254 -22.94 -3.75 14.34
CA ALA A 254 -21.94 -3.93 15.42
C ALA A 254 -20.69 -4.64 14.87
N GLY A 255 -20.85 -5.75 14.14
CA GLY A 255 -19.77 -6.46 13.47
C GLY A 255 -19.11 -5.61 12.39
N PHE A 256 -19.89 -4.85 11.61
CA PHE A 256 -19.35 -3.89 10.64
C PHE A 256 -18.43 -2.86 11.32
N TRP A 257 -18.88 -2.21 12.39
CA TRP A 257 -18.05 -1.23 13.11
C TRP A 257 -16.86 -1.87 13.81
N TRP A 258 -17.00 -3.06 14.35
CA TRP A 258 -15.89 -3.81 14.94
C TRP A 258 -14.78 -4.01 13.90
N LEU A 259 -15.14 -4.47 12.71
CA LEU A 259 -14.21 -4.71 11.61
C LEU A 259 -13.60 -3.40 11.08
N VAL A 260 -14.44 -2.49 10.59
CA VAL A 260 -13.98 -1.27 9.91
C VAL A 260 -13.17 -0.36 10.83
N SER A 261 -13.51 -0.30 12.12
CA SER A 261 -12.75 0.51 13.07
C SER A 261 -11.41 -0.10 13.49
N GLY A 262 -11.05 -1.29 13.00
CA GLY A 262 -9.83 -1.99 13.38
C GLY A 262 -9.78 -2.31 14.88
N GLN A 263 -10.90 -2.71 15.47
CA GLN A 263 -11.00 -2.89 16.94
C GLN A 263 -9.97 -3.89 17.46
N LEU A 264 -9.65 -4.93 16.69
CA LEU A 264 -8.64 -5.92 17.01
C LEU A 264 -7.26 -5.30 17.25
N TYR A 265 -6.91 -4.26 16.48
CA TYR A 265 -5.57 -3.66 16.47
C TYR A 265 -5.43 -2.37 17.28
N ARG A 266 -6.51 -1.93 17.96
CA ARG A 266 -6.50 -0.67 18.72
C ARG A 266 -5.44 -0.63 19.83
N HIS A 267 -5.14 -1.78 20.42
CA HIS A 267 -4.16 -1.90 21.51
C HIS A 267 -2.72 -1.64 21.04
N TYR A 268 -2.44 -1.65 19.72
CA TYR A 268 -1.12 -1.30 19.17
C TYR A 268 -0.95 0.22 18.97
N VAL A 269 -2.06 0.99 18.91
CA VAL A 269 -2.01 2.43 18.62
C VAL A 269 -1.40 3.19 19.80
N LEU A 270 -0.32 3.94 19.53
CA LEU A 270 0.46 4.68 20.54
C LEU A 270 0.94 3.81 21.72
N ALA A 271 1.11 2.51 21.50
CA ALA A 271 1.48 1.54 22.53
C ALA A 271 2.99 1.34 22.68
N VAL A 272 3.81 2.02 21.89
CA VAL A 272 5.27 1.97 22.03
C VAL A 272 5.68 2.70 23.30
N PRO A 273 6.36 2.03 24.26
CA PRO A 273 6.90 2.68 25.46
C PRO A 273 7.84 3.84 25.10
N LEU A 274 7.72 4.97 25.80
CA LEU A 274 8.55 6.17 25.54
C LEU A 274 10.05 5.88 25.59
N ALA A 275 10.46 4.92 26.42
CA ALA A 275 11.86 4.47 26.51
C ALA A 275 12.41 3.91 25.18
N LEU A 276 11.55 3.39 24.30
CA LEU A 276 11.94 2.85 22.99
C LEU A 276 11.93 3.90 21.85
N TRP A 277 11.38 5.09 22.10
CA TRP A 277 11.29 6.14 21.06
C TRP A 277 12.65 6.57 20.50
N PRO A 278 13.72 6.74 21.29
CA PRO A 278 15.03 7.08 20.72
C PRO A 278 15.52 6.03 19.71
N GLY A 279 15.33 4.74 20.02
CA GLY A 279 15.69 3.65 19.12
C GLY A 279 14.88 3.67 17.81
N ARG A 280 13.57 3.91 17.92
CA ARG A 280 12.67 4.04 16.74
C ARG A 280 13.01 5.27 15.89
N LEU A 281 13.26 6.42 16.51
CA LEU A 281 13.71 7.62 15.80
C LEU A 281 15.03 7.37 15.05
N ALA A 282 15.97 6.67 15.68
CA ALA A 282 17.22 6.26 15.01
C ALA A 282 16.96 5.29 13.85
N ALA A 283 16.00 4.38 13.97
CA ALA A 283 15.58 3.49 12.89
C ALA A 283 14.94 4.26 11.73
N ILE A 284 14.05 5.21 12.01
CA ILE A 284 13.44 6.10 11.01
C ILE A 284 14.52 6.93 10.30
N ALA A 285 15.49 7.47 11.04
CA ALA A 285 16.61 8.23 10.44
C ALA A 285 17.48 7.36 9.52
N ARG A 286 17.78 6.12 9.93
CA ARG A 286 18.46 5.15 9.05
C ARG A 286 17.62 4.82 7.82
N GLY A 287 16.31 4.61 8.00
CA GLY A 287 15.35 4.42 6.91
C GLY A 287 15.37 5.59 5.92
N ALA A 288 15.37 6.84 6.40
CA ALA A 288 15.46 8.03 5.56
C ALA A 288 16.74 8.05 4.70
N LEU A 289 17.89 7.65 5.26
CA LEU A 289 19.15 7.54 4.52
C LEU A 289 19.12 6.43 3.47
N ARG A 290 18.43 5.33 3.75
CA ARG A 290 18.24 4.23 2.77
C ARG A 290 17.27 4.63 1.65
N GLN A 291 16.23 5.42 1.97
CA GLN A 291 15.22 5.89 1.00
C GLN A 291 15.77 6.94 0.03
N LEU A 292 16.58 7.88 0.52
CA LEU A 292 16.91 9.10 -0.22
C LEU A 292 18.40 9.31 -0.42
N THR A 293 19.29 8.62 0.29
CA THR A 293 20.68 8.97 0.48
C THR A 293 20.90 10.35 1.16
N LEU A 294 22.07 10.58 1.74
CA LEU A 294 22.33 11.85 2.46
C LEU A 294 22.23 13.11 1.56
N PRO A 295 22.78 13.14 0.33
CA PRO A 295 22.67 14.31 -0.53
C PRO A 295 21.22 14.65 -0.91
N CYS A 296 20.41 13.64 -1.21
CA CYS A 296 19.00 13.85 -1.55
C CYS A 296 18.17 14.30 -0.35
N LEU A 297 18.43 13.74 0.83
CA LEU A 297 17.80 14.20 2.08
C LEU A 297 18.16 15.66 2.39
N ALA A 298 19.45 16.03 2.24
CA ALA A 298 19.88 17.40 2.40
C ALA A 298 19.19 18.37 1.42
N LEU A 299 19.04 17.99 0.15
CA LEU A 299 18.29 18.78 -0.85
C LEU A 299 16.81 18.90 -0.49
N ALA A 300 16.17 17.83 -0.04
CA ALA A 300 14.78 17.85 0.38
C ALA A 300 14.56 18.81 1.56
N LEU A 301 15.40 18.71 2.60
CA LEU A 301 15.33 19.59 3.78
C LEU A 301 15.68 21.05 3.42
N TRP A 302 16.66 21.26 2.55
CA TRP A 302 17.02 22.61 2.09
C TRP A 302 15.88 23.28 1.29
N SER A 303 15.08 22.51 0.56
CA SER A 303 13.90 23.06 -0.14
C SER A 303 12.95 23.80 0.81
N ALA A 304 12.81 23.33 2.04
CA ALA A 304 11.94 23.92 3.04
C ALA A 304 12.45 25.27 3.58
N GLN A 305 13.77 25.46 3.65
CA GLN A 305 14.38 26.67 4.25
C GLN A 305 14.28 27.90 3.34
N GLY A 306 14.25 27.76 2.04
CA GLY A 306 14.42 28.85 1.08
C GLY A 306 13.24 29.10 0.17
N ALA A 307 12.08 28.58 0.50
CA ALA A 307 10.86 28.87 -0.24
C ALA A 307 10.49 30.34 -0.04
N GLY A 308 10.65 31.16 -1.09
CA GLY A 308 10.15 32.53 -1.15
C GLY A 308 8.67 32.61 -0.74
N ALA A 309 8.12 33.83 -0.63
CA ALA A 309 6.70 34.00 -0.39
C ALA A 309 5.89 33.37 -1.55
N GLY A 310 4.79 32.68 -1.28
CA GLY A 310 3.88 32.21 -2.31
C GLY A 310 3.51 30.71 -2.25
N HIS A 311 3.07 30.18 -3.40
CA HIS A 311 2.48 28.85 -3.54
C HIS A 311 3.43 27.70 -3.15
N VAL A 312 4.73 27.77 -3.49
CA VAL A 312 5.72 26.73 -3.17
C VAL A 312 5.89 26.59 -1.65
N ARG A 313 6.03 27.72 -0.93
CA ARG A 313 6.14 27.67 0.55
C ARG A 313 4.89 27.06 1.18
N ARG A 314 3.72 27.43 0.69
CA ARG A 314 2.47 26.85 1.16
C ARG A 314 2.38 25.36 0.87
N LEU A 315 2.77 24.92 -0.34
CA LEU A 315 2.83 23.49 -0.70
C LEU A 315 3.73 22.70 0.27
N LEU A 316 4.91 23.25 0.60
CA LEU A 316 5.83 22.61 1.56
C LEU A 316 5.20 22.48 2.94
N TRP A 317 4.56 23.52 3.47
CA TRP A 317 3.89 23.45 4.76
C TRP A 317 2.72 22.47 4.78
N CYS A 318 1.87 22.51 3.75
CA CYS A 318 0.70 21.63 3.65
C CYS A 318 1.10 20.16 3.45
N SER A 319 2.09 19.88 2.59
CA SER A 319 2.60 18.53 2.39
C SER A 319 3.34 18.00 3.63
N GLY A 320 4.13 18.84 4.31
CA GLY A 320 4.75 18.49 5.59
C GLY A 320 3.71 18.17 6.67
N SER A 321 2.62 18.95 6.75
CA SER A 321 1.51 18.67 7.67
C SER A 321 0.79 17.36 7.31
N ALA A 322 0.67 17.01 6.02
CA ALA A 322 0.10 15.73 5.58
C ALA A 322 0.99 14.54 5.93
N ALA A 323 2.31 14.74 6.07
CA ALA A 323 3.27 13.69 6.45
C ALA A 323 3.40 13.54 7.98
N LEU A 324 3.05 14.56 8.75
CA LEU A 324 3.31 14.60 10.21
C LEU A 324 2.54 13.51 10.99
N LEU A 325 1.22 13.42 10.78
CA LEU A 325 0.42 12.43 11.52
C LEU A 325 0.76 10.99 11.14
N PRO A 326 0.99 10.63 9.86
CA PRO A 326 1.55 9.32 9.51
C PRO A 326 2.88 9.03 10.19
N ALA A 327 3.79 10.02 10.28
CA ALA A 327 5.07 9.85 10.96
C ALA A 327 4.91 9.56 12.47
N LEU A 328 4.01 10.31 13.14
CA LEU A 328 3.69 10.09 14.56
C LEU A 328 2.99 8.74 14.77
N TYR A 329 2.11 8.35 13.85
CA TYR A 329 1.45 7.05 13.89
C TYR A 329 2.48 5.92 13.77
N ALA A 330 3.36 5.95 12.75
CA ALA A 330 4.42 4.96 12.57
C ALA A 330 5.36 4.87 13.78
N LEU A 331 5.67 6.00 14.42
CA LEU A 331 6.51 6.05 15.62
C LEU A 331 5.85 5.38 16.82
N GLY A 332 4.53 5.57 17.00
CA GLY A 332 3.78 5.08 18.15
C GLY A 332 3.10 3.73 17.97
N TYR A 333 2.94 3.24 16.73
CA TYR A 333 2.28 1.97 16.45
C TYR A 333 3.21 0.78 16.73
N ASN A 334 2.78 -0.12 17.62
CA ASN A 334 3.66 -1.16 18.18
C ASN A 334 3.56 -2.49 17.39
N THR A 335 3.94 -2.47 16.12
CA THR A 335 4.05 -3.66 15.26
C THR A 335 5.38 -3.67 14.53
N SER A 336 5.79 -4.82 13.96
CA SER A 336 7.03 -4.97 13.19
C SER A 336 6.99 -4.17 11.88
N ASP A 337 5.84 -4.16 11.20
CA ASP A 337 5.58 -3.49 9.94
C ASP A 337 5.31 -1.97 10.06
N SER A 338 5.34 -1.41 11.27
CA SER A 338 5.00 0.01 11.51
C SER A 338 5.78 1.00 10.63
N HIS A 339 6.94 0.60 10.09
CA HIS A 339 7.74 1.40 9.17
C HIS A 339 7.04 1.67 7.82
N VAL A 340 6.09 0.83 7.39
CA VAL A 340 5.36 0.99 6.14
C VAL A 340 4.40 2.20 6.20
N TYR A 341 3.92 2.56 7.39
CA TYR A 341 3.11 3.77 7.58
C TYR A 341 3.86 5.08 7.32
N LEU A 342 5.19 5.02 7.09
CA LEU A 342 5.99 6.16 6.63
C LEU A 342 5.87 6.41 5.11
N LEU A 343 5.14 5.61 4.34
CA LEU A 343 4.95 5.83 2.90
C LEU A 343 4.54 7.27 2.55
N PRO A 344 3.58 7.94 3.25
CA PRO A 344 3.25 9.34 2.97
C PRO A 344 4.45 10.30 3.20
N VAL A 345 5.28 10.01 4.19
CA VAL A 345 6.50 10.79 4.50
C VAL A 345 7.48 10.69 3.34
N TRP A 346 7.70 9.48 2.83
CA TRP A 346 8.63 9.25 1.73
C TRP A 346 8.15 9.89 0.43
N LEU A 347 6.87 9.76 0.08
CA LEU A 347 6.30 10.40 -1.12
C LEU A 347 6.41 11.94 -1.05
N VAL A 348 6.17 12.54 0.11
CA VAL A 348 6.38 13.98 0.34
C VAL A 348 7.86 14.35 0.25
N SER A 349 8.75 13.53 0.78
CA SER A 349 10.19 13.79 0.73
C SER A 349 10.73 13.76 -0.71
N ILE A 350 10.17 12.91 -1.59
CA ILE A 350 10.50 12.92 -3.03
C ILE A 350 10.03 14.21 -3.71
N LEU A 351 8.85 14.73 -3.37
CA LEU A 351 8.40 16.05 -3.85
C LEU A 351 9.35 17.17 -3.39
N TRP A 352 9.79 17.14 -2.13
CA TRP A 352 10.71 18.12 -1.57
C TRP A 352 12.11 18.01 -2.19
N LEU A 353 12.60 16.79 -2.44
CA LEU A 353 13.82 16.54 -3.20
C LEU A 353 13.78 17.19 -4.58
N ALA A 354 12.69 17.00 -5.31
CA ALA A 354 12.52 17.59 -6.64
C ALA A 354 12.52 19.13 -6.60
N LEU A 355 11.89 19.74 -5.59
CA LEU A 355 11.92 21.19 -5.37
C LEU A 355 13.34 21.66 -5.01
N GLY A 356 14.09 20.95 -4.18
CA GLY A 356 15.48 21.25 -3.86
C GLY A 356 16.38 21.17 -5.10
N ALA A 357 16.25 20.11 -5.89
CA ALA A 357 16.96 19.93 -7.14
C ALA A 357 16.64 21.04 -8.17
N ALA A 358 15.38 21.46 -8.26
CA ALA A 358 14.97 22.58 -9.12
C ALA A 358 15.60 23.90 -8.68
N ARG A 359 15.73 24.16 -7.39
CA ARG A 359 16.42 25.35 -6.88
C ARG A 359 17.89 25.38 -7.27
N VAL A 360 18.60 24.23 -7.14
CA VAL A 360 19.98 24.11 -7.60
C VAL A 360 20.06 24.34 -9.11
N TRP A 361 19.16 23.73 -9.89
CA TRP A 361 19.08 23.93 -11.34
C TRP A 361 18.92 25.40 -11.70
N MET A 362 18.05 26.13 -11.04
CA MET A 362 17.80 27.56 -11.31
C MET A 362 18.97 28.47 -10.88
N ALA A 363 19.67 28.12 -9.82
CA ALA A 363 20.83 28.86 -9.32
C ALA A 363 22.07 28.70 -10.22
N LEU A 364 22.19 27.58 -10.97
CA LEU A 364 23.30 27.35 -11.88
C LEU A 364 23.20 28.17 -13.17
N PRO A 365 24.33 28.68 -13.74
CA PRO A 365 24.35 29.32 -15.04
C PRO A 365 23.71 28.42 -16.12
N ALA A 366 23.01 29.05 -17.09
CA ALA A 366 22.47 28.31 -18.22
C ALA A 366 23.61 27.58 -19.00
N GLY A 367 23.36 26.34 -19.40
CA GLY A 367 24.35 25.56 -20.15
C GLY A 367 24.69 24.19 -19.51
N ARG A 368 25.92 23.73 -19.71
CA ARG A 368 26.35 22.36 -19.31
C ARG A 368 26.29 22.11 -17.80
N LEU A 369 26.48 23.15 -16.97
CA LEU A 369 26.45 22.99 -15.51
C LEU A 369 25.07 22.55 -15.00
N ARG A 370 23.98 22.96 -15.64
CA ARG A 370 22.63 22.49 -15.28
C ARG A 370 22.44 20.97 -15.50
N ALA A 371 23.16 20.38 -16.44
CA ALA A 371 23.12 18.94 -16.67
C ALA A 371 23.67 18.10 -15.49
N LEU A 372 24.45 18.71 -14.61
CA LEU A 372 24.96 18.04 -13.39
C LEU A 372 23.82 17.61 -12.45
N VAL A 373 22.72 18.39 -12.39
CA VAL A 373 21.59 18.08 -11.48
C VAL A 373 20.91 16.75 -11.86
N PRO A 374 20.40 16.55 -13.09
CA PRO A 374 19.83 15.26 -13.49
C PRO A 374 20.89 14.15 -13.50
N ALA A 375 22.16 14.42 -13.82
CA ALA A 375 23.22 13.42 -13.76
C ALA A 375 23.43 12.87 -12.35
N LEU A 376 23.47 13.75 -11.33
CA LEU A 376 23.58 13.34 -9.93
C LEU A 376 22.35 12.57 -9.45
N LEU A 377 21.13 13.01 -9.82
CA LEU A 377 19.92 12.27 -9.50
C LEU A 377 19.89 10.88 -10.16
N ALA A 378 20.38 10.77 -11.42
CA ALA A 378 20.52 9.49 -12.10
C ALA A 378 21.52 8.56 -11.41
N LEU A 379 22.67 9.09 -10.97
CA LEU A 379 23.66 8.31 -10.20
C LEU A 379 23.06 7.81 -8.87
N VAL A 380 22.28 8.64 -8.18
CA VAL A 380 21.57 8.22 -6.96
C VAL A 380 20.55 7.13 -7.27
N ALA A 381 19.76 7.27 -8.34
CA ALA A 381 18.80 6.23 -8.73
C ALA A 381 19.51 4.91 -9.04
N ILE A 382 20.62 4.94 -9.80
CA ILE A 382 21.43 3.74 -10.10
C ILE A 382 21.96 3.12 -8.80
N TRP A 383 22.49 3.94 -7.90
CA TRP A 383 22.97 3.47 -6.61
C TRP A 383 21.89 2.81 -5.76
N LEU A 384 20.72 3.43 -5.64
CA LEU A 384 19.59 2.87 -4.89
C LEU A 384 19.13 1.54 -5.50
N GLY A 385 19.05 1.45 -6.82
CA GLY A 385 18.74 0.21 -7.51
C GLY A 385 19.75 -0.89 -7.23
N TYR A 386 21.04 -0.58 -7.31
CA TYR A 386 22.11 -1.53 -7.02
C TYR A 386 22.11 -1.97 -5.55
N ALA A 387 22.01 -1.02 -4.63
CA ALA A 387 22.07 -1.30 -3.19
C ALA A 387 20.80 -2.01 -2.66
N GLY A 388 19.63 -1.71 -3.26
CA GLY A 388 18.37 -2.33 -2.86
C GLY A 388 18.12 -3.71 -3.49
N TRP A 389 18.74 -4.01 -4.63
CA TRP A 389 18.47 -5.22 -5.41
C TRP A 389 18.55 -6.52 -4.58
N PRO A 390 19.60 -6.79 -3.79
CA PRO A 390 19.72 -8.04 -3.07
C PRO A 390 18.64 -8.30 -2.03
N GLU A 391 18.03 -7.24 -1.50
CA GLU A 391 16.97 -7.31 -0.48
C GLU A 391 15.57 -7.36 -1.11
N MET A 392 15.39 -6.69 -2.26
CA MET A 392 14.09 -6.52 -2.90
C MET A 392 13.79 -7.55 -3.99
N ASP A 393 14.79 -8.34 -4.42
CA ASP A 393 14.62 -9.38 -5.43
C ASP A 393 14.10 -10.66 -4.80
N LEU A 394 12.81 -10.91 -4.95
CA LEU A 394 12.11 -12.08 -4.39
C LEU A 394 11.88 -13.20 -5.41
N ARG A 395 12.53 -13.18 -6.58
CA ARG A 395 12.31 -14.20 -7.63
C ARG A 395 12.55 -15.64 -7.16
N ASP A 396 13.43 -15.80 -6.19
CA ASP A 396 13.81 -17.11 -5.66
C ASP A 396 13.22 -17.37 -4.26
N ASP A 397 12.38 -16.49 -3.74
CA ASP A 397 11.71 -16.73 -2.45
C ASP A 397 10.68 -17.85 -2.58
N ARG A 398 10.85 -18.88 -1.76
CA ARG A 398 10.02 -20.08 -1.70
C ARG A 398 9.62 -20.47 -0.29
N VAL A 399 9.97 -19.68 0.72
CA VAL A 399 9.83 -20.04 2.14
C VAL A 399 8.38 -20.42 2.47
N ALA A 400 7.41 -19.57 2.11
CA ALA A 400 6.00 -19.85 2.35
C ALA A 400 5.50 -21.05 1.53
N GLU A 401 5.95 -21.23 0.28
CA GLU A 401 5.55 -22.35 -0.58
C GLU A 401 6.15 -23.67 -0.10
N GLU A 402 7.37 -23.69 0.40
CA GLU A 402 8.01 -24.86 1.00
C GLU A 402 7.25 -25.30 2.26
N TRP A 403 6.81 -24.36 3.08
CA TRP A 403 5.97 -24.65 4.23
C TRP A 403 4.61 -25.24 3.78
N LEU A 404 3.95 -24.64 2.80
CA LEU A 404 2.70 -25.18 2.23
C LEU A 404 2.89 -26.58 1.64
N GLN A 405 4.04 -26.84 1.01
CA GLN A 405 4.36 -28.17 0.51
C GLN A 405 4.55 -29.18 1.63
N ALA A 406 5.12 -28.78 2.76
CA ALA A 406 5.19 -29.63 3.95
C ALA A 406 3.78 -29.94 4.50
N VAL A 407 2.88 -28.96 4.54
CA VAL A 407 1.47 -29.19 4.91
C VAL A 407 0.80 -30.17 3.96
N ARG A 408 0.95 -29.99 2.65
CA ARG A 408 0.36 -30.88 1.62
C ARG A 408 0.78 -32.32 1.79
N SER A 409 2.07 -32.54 2.06
CA SER A 409 2.68 -33.89 2.04
C SER A 409 2.69 -34.59 3.38
N ARG A 410 2.74 -33.86 4.49
CA ARG A 410 2.95 -34.44 5.82
C ARG A 410 1.73 -34.42 6.73
N ALA A 411 0.80 -33.46 6.54
CA ALA A 411 -0.37 -33.41 7.39
C ALA A 411 -1.30 -34.60 7.12
N PRO A 412 -1.63 -35.42 8.14
CA PRO A 412 -2.59 -36.50 8.00
C PRO A 412 -3.95 -36.01 7.50
N LEU A 413 -4.72 -36.91 6.89
CA LEU A 413 -6.09 -36.61 6.47
C LEU A 413 -6.95 -36.28 7.70
N GLY A 414 -7.70 -35.18 7.61
CA GLY A 414 -8.61 -34.70 8.65
C GLY A 414 -7.92 -34.17 9.90
N ALA A 415 -6.61 -33.89 9.85
CA ALA A 415 -5.87 -33.33 10.95
C ALA A 415 -6.36 -31.92 11.30
N VAL A 416 -6.21 -31.54 12.57
CA VAL A 416 -6.35 -30.19 13.07
C VAL A 416 -4.97 -29.55 13.10
N ILE A 417 -4.82 -28.41 12.45
CA ILE A 417 -3.60 -27.59 12.49
C ILE A 417 -3.87 -26.34 13.31
N ILE A 418 -3.17 -26.21 14.42
CA ILE A 418 -3.28 -25.05 15.31
C ILE A 418 -2.16 -24.07 14.96
N THR A 419 -2.54 -22.83 14.68
CA THR A 419 -1.63 -21.72 14.37
C THR A 419 -1.66 -20.68 15.50
N GLY A 420 -0.67 -19.82 15.55
CA GLY A 420 -0.58 -18.68 16.46
C GLY A 420 0.06 -17.45 15.82
N ALA A 421 0.52 -17.58 14.57
CA ALA A 421 1.05 -16.51 13.78
C ALA A 421 0.19 -16.30 12.52
N ASP A 422 -0.07 -15.04 12.17
CA ASP A 422 -0.83 -14.66 10.98
C ASP A 422 -0.26 -15.30 9.70
N THR A 423 1.07 -15.38 9.59
CA THR A 423 1.77 -16.03 8.48
C THR A 423 1.26 -17.43 8.18
N HIS A 424 1.09 -18.27 9.20
CA HIS A 424 0.65 -19.65 9.05
C HIS A 424 -0.87 -19.75 8.92
N THR A 425 -1.62 -18.97 9.68
CA THR A 425 -3.09 -18.89 9.58
C THR A 425 -3.51 -18.52 8.17
N PHE A 426 -2.94 -17.44 7.64
CA PHE A 426 -3.28 -16.92 6.32
C PHE A 426 -2.75 -17.78 5.18
N ALA A 427 -1.62 -18.47 5.38
CA ALA A 427 -1.13 -19.45 4.41
C ALA A 427 -2.08 -20.66 4.31
N LEU A 428 -2.67 -21.12 5.42
CA LEU A 428 -3.70 -22.17 5.39
C LEU A 428 -4.99 -21.68 4.74
N ASP A 429 -5.44 -20.46 5.02
CA ASP A 429 -6.60 -19.88 4.32
C ASP A 429 -6.34 -19.77 2.81
N TYR A 430 -5.14 -19.37 2.39
CA TYR A 430 -4.73 -19.39 0.98
C TYR A 430 -4.78 -20.80 0.37
N LEU A 431 -4.22 -21.79 1.07
CA LEU A 431 -4.23 -23.19 0.60
C LEU A 431 -5.66 -23.72 0.42
N GLN A 432 -6.49 -23.53 1.43
CA GLN A 432 -7.83 -24.11 1.46
C GLN A 432 -8.84 -23.35 0.60
N TRP A 433 -8.85 -22.02 0.67
CA TRP A 433 -9.90 -21.19 0.11
C TRP A 433 -9.44 -20.39 -1.11
N GLY A 434 -8.14 -20.13 -1.23
CA GLY A 434 -7.54 -19.57 -2.43
C GLY A 434 -7.32 -20.62 -3.51
N LEU A 435 -6.64 -21.74 -3.15
CA LEU A 435 -6.29 -22.81 -4.08
C LEU A 435 -7.32 -23.95 -4.13
N GLY A 436 -8.17 -24.09 -3.13
CA GLY A 436 -9.15 -25.19 -3.04
C GLY A 436 -8.55 -26.53 -2.62
N GLU A 437 -7.35 -26.53 -2.07
CA GLU A 437 -6.59 -27.71 -1.67
C GLU A 437 -6.77 -28.04 -0.18
N ARG A 438 -6.53 -29.29 0.23
CA ARG A 438 -6.52 -29.75 1.62
C ARG A 438 -7.67 -29.23 2.49
N ARG A 439 -8.89 -29.17 1.95
CA ARG A 439 -10.12 -28.80 2.68
C ARG A 439 -10.53 -29.86 3.72
N ASP A 440 -9.85 -30.99 3.74
CA ASP A 440 -9.95 -32.02 4.77
C ASP A 440 -9.35 -31.57 6.12
N LEU A 441 -8.37 -30.69 6.11
CA LEU A 441 -7.72 -30.15 7.30
C LEU A 441 -8.60 -29.11 8.00
N VAL A 442 -8.50 -29.06 9.33
CA VAL A 442 -9.14 -28.00 10.15
C VAL A 442 -8.06 -27.04 10.60
N ALA A 443 -8.04 -25.84 10.03
CA ALA A 443 -7.12 -24.78 10.46
C ALA A 443 -7.74 -23.98 11.62
N LEU A 444 -7.06 -23.90 12.75
CA LEU A 444 -7.49 -23.18 13.94
C LEU A 444 -6.43 -22.17 14.36
N ASP A 445 -6.81 -20.90 14.38
CA ASP A 445 -6.01 -19.86 15.01
C ASP A 445 -6.28 -19.85 16.53
N GLY A 446 -5.25 -20.17 17.32
CA GLY A 446 -5.37 -20.28 18.76
C GLY A 446 -5.69 -18.95 19.48
N GLU A 447 -5.32 -17.81 18.88
CA GLU A 447 -5.61 -16.49 19.46
C GLU A 447 -7.04 -16.04 19.15
N LEU A 448 -7.59 -16.48 18.02
CA LEU A 448 -8.95 -16.16 17.61
C LEU A 448 -10.02 -17.00 18.30
N LEU A 449 -9.66 -18.08 19.00
CA LEU A 449 -10.61 -18.92 19.76
C LEU A 449 -11.39 -18.13 20.84
N ALA A 450 -10.86 -17.00 21.30
CA ALA A 450 -11.56 -16.11 22.22
C ALA A 450 -12.74 -15.33 21.60
N TYR A 451 -12.88 -15.35 20.26
CA TYR A 451 -13.88 -14.55 19.57
C TYR A 451 -15.08 -15.39 19.11
N PRO A 452 -16.30 -15.11 19.58
CA PRO A 452 -17.50 -15.88 19.20
C PRO A 452 -17.79 -15.89 17.69
N TRP A 453 -17.43 -14.84 16.95
CA TRP A 453 -17.60 -14.80 15.51
C TRP A 453 -16.70 -15.83 14.82
N TYR A 454 -15.48 -16.01 15.32
CA TYR A 454 -14.52 -16.97 14.77
C TYR A 454 -14.97 -18.41 15.00
N LEU A 455 -15.47 -18.73 16.21
CA LEU A 455 -15.99 -20.07 16.52
C LEU A 455 -17.16 -20.43 15.58
N ARG A 456 -18.10 -19.49 15.36
CA ARG A 456 -19.19 -19.73 14.41
C ARG A 456 -18.69 -19.96 12.98
N GLN A 457 -17.67 -19.23 12.57
CA GLN A 457 -17.09 -19.37 11.23
C GLN A 457 -16.40 -20.72 11.06
N VAL A 458 -15.58 -21.16 12.02
CA VAL A 458 -14.91 -22.47 12.01
C VAL A 458 -15.95 -23.60 11.95
N GLN A 459 -16.99 -23.52 12.77
CA GLN A 459 -18.09 -24.50 12.75
C GLN A 459 -18.79 -24.53 11.39
N SER A 460 -19.02 -23.37 10.79
CA SER A 460 -19.64 -23.31 9.44
C SER A 460 -18.73 -23.84 8.35
N ARG A 461 -17.41 -23.58 8.44
CA ARG A 461 -16.41 -24.02 7.44
C ARG A 461 -16.23 -25.54 7.43
N TYR A 462 -16.12 -26.15 8.61
CA TYR A 462 -15.66 -27.53 8.73
C TYR A 462 -16.75 -28.50 9.19
N GLY A 463 -17.95 -27.99 9.56
CA GLY A 463 -19.04 -28.80 10.08
C GLY A 463 -18.73 -29.50 11.40
N ARG A 464 -17.67 -29.11 12.09
CA ARG A 464 -17.21 -29.68 13.35
C ARG A 464 -17.30 -28.65 14.47
N PRO A 465 -17.92 -28.95 15.59
CA PRO A 465 -17.89 -28.07 16.76
C PRO A 465 -16.46 -27.98 17.30
N ILE A 466 -16.09 -26.81 17.81
CA ILE A 466 -14.86 -26.65 18.60
C ILE A 466 -15.24 -27.07 20.03
N PRO A 467 -14.62 -28.13 20.55
CA PRO A 467 -15.05 -28.70 21.83
C PRO A 467 -14.71 -27.81 23.04
N ASP A 468 -13.58 -27.11 23.01
CA ASP A 468 -13.17 -26.15 24.04
C ASP A 468 -12.45 -24.95 23.42
N THR A 469 -12.42 -23.81 24.10
CA THR A 469 -11.67 -22.63 23.71
C THR A 469 -10.32 -22.50 24.43
N ASP A 470 -10.12 -23.27 25.48
CA ASP A 470 -8.81 -23.45 26.11
C ASP A 470 -7.96 -24.41 25.26
N LEU A 471 -6.81 -23.95 24.83
CA LEU A 471 -5.99 -24.65 23.85
C LEU A 471 -5.49 -26.02 24.34
N GLN A 472 -5.14 -26.14 25.64
CA GLN A 472 -4.65 -27.41 26.19
C GLN A 472 -5.79 -28.45 26.26
N ARG A 473 -6.98 -28.02 26.70
CA ARG A 473 -8.16 -28.88 26.71
C ARG A 473 -8.62 -29.26 25.33
N LEU A 474 -8.62 -28.29 24.40
CA LEU A 474 -8.93 -28.52 22.98
C LEU A 474 -8.07 -29.65 22.39
N ILE A 475 -6.75 -29.58 22.59
CA ILE A 475 -5.81 -30.59 22.12
C ILE A 475 -6.12 -31.97 22.78
N ALA A 476 -6.34 -32.00 24.12
CA ALA A 476 -6.65 -33.22 24.82
C ALA A 476 -7.95 -33.89 24.31
N GLU A 477 -8.98 -33.10 24.02
CA GLU A 477 -10.25 -33.59 23.48
C GLU A 477 -10.10 -34.11 22.05
N TYR A 478 -9.36 -33.45 21.16
CA TYR A 478 -9.09 -33.99 19.84
C TYR A 478 -8.28 -35.29 19.88
N HIS A 479 -7.31 -35.39 20.80
CA HIS A 479 -6.59 -36.66 21.02
C HIS A 479 -7.51 -37.78 21.52
N ALA A 480 -8.44 -37.45 22.45
CA ALA A 480 -9.42 -38.43 22.90
C ALA A 480 -10.37 -38.91 21.79
N MET A 481 -10.61 -38.07 20.78
CA MET A 481 -11.35 -38.42 19.56
C MET A 481 -10.50 -39.12 18.49
N ALA A 482 -9.22 -39.41 18.76
CA ALA A 482 -8.25 -39.93 17.78
C ALA A 482 -8.07 -39.02 16.54
N VAL A 483 -8.26 -37.70 16.68
CA VAL A 483 -8.00 -36.74 15.62
C VAL A 483 -6.54 -36.29 15.71
N PRO A 484 -5.75 -36.39 14.62
CA PRO A 484 -4.38 -35.88 14.63
C PRO A 484 -4.35 -34.35 14.82
N VAL A 485 -3.52 -33.86 15.76
CA VAL A 485 -3.31 -32.44 16.02
C VAL A 485 -1.87 -32.08 15.68
N LEU A 486 -1.67 -31.01 14.92
CA LEU A 486 -0.37 -30.48 14.54
C LEU A 486 -0.27 -29.01 14.98
N LEU A 487 0.91 -28.60 15.43
CA LEU A 487 1.21 -27.19 15.71
C LEU A 487 2.03 -26.62 14.55
N ALA A 488 1.58 -25.51 14.01
CA ALA A 488 2.30 -24.76 12.98
C ALA A 488 3.44 -23.93 13.59
N ASP A 489 3.22 -23.43 14.82
CA ASP A 489 4.15 -22.57 15.53
C ASP A 489 4.69 -23.27 16.79
N PRO A 490 5.99 -23.11 17.12
CA PRO A 490 6.54 -23.65 18.38
C PRO A 490 5.86 -22.97 19.57
N ARG A 491 5.37 -23.79 20.51
CA ARG A 491 4.79 -23.32 21.78
C ARG A 491 5.46 -24.07 22.92
N PRO A 492 6.31 -23.42 23.72
CA PRO A 492 7.07 -24.07 24.79
C PRO A 492 6.18 -24.81 25.79
N GLU A 493 4.98 -24.29 26.05
CA GLU A 493 3.99 -24.89 26.96
C GLU A 493 3.31 -26.16 26.40
N LEU A 494 3.52 -26.46 25.11
CA LEU A 494 2.89 -27.58 24.38
C LEU A 494 3.93 -28.53 23.73
N GLU A 495 5.11 -28.65 24.31
CA GLU A 495 6.24 -29.41 23.73
C GLU A 495 5.94 -30.90 23.37
N ALA A 496 4.88 -31.46 23.90
CA ALA A 496 4.48 -32.84 23.63
C ALA A 496 3.69 -33.04 22.34
N VAL A 497 3.38 -31.96 21.59
CA VAL A 497 2.53 -32.04 20.40
C VAL A 497 3.38 -31.93 19.13
N TYR A 498 3.04 -32.76 18.16
CA TYR A 498 3.74 -32.96 16.88
C TYR A 498 3.97 -31.62 16.14
N ARG A 499 5.22 -31.30 15.86
CA ARG A 499 5.60 -30.20 14.98
C ARG A 499 5.38 -30.56 13.51
N LEU A 500 4.83 -29.66 12.73
CA LEU A 500 4.59 -29.86 11.28
C LEU A 500 5.92 -29.83 10.51
N VAL A 501 6.88 -29.05 10.98
CA VAL A 501 8.24 -28.91 10.40
C VAL A 501 9.26 -29.06 11.52
N PRO A 502 10.27 -29.94 11.41
CA PRO A 502 11.43 -29.95 12.30
C PRO A 502 12.17 -28.62 12.21
N GLU A 503 12.85 -28.22 13.28
CA GLU A 503 13.77 -27.07 13.29
C GLU A 503 14.79 -27.11 12.16
#